data_b9b946ab998eb7e23ad24d95e409ba09
#
_entry.id   b9b946ab998eb7e23ad24d95e409ba09
#
_cell.length_a   1.000
_cell.length_b   1.000
_cell.length_c   1.000
_cell.angle_alpha   90.00
_cell.angle_beta   90.00
_cell.angle_gamma   90.00
#
_symmetry.space_group_name_H-M   'P 1'
#
loop_
_entity.id
_entity.type
_entity.pdbx_description
1 polymer ?
#
loop_
_entity_poly.entity_id
_entity_poly.type
_entity_poly.pdbx_seq_one_letter_code
_entity_poly.pdbx_strand_id
1 'polypeptide(L)'
;MKNILLIGGSTGIGYELSKKLVDNNNVFISTRNTEIFNGTEINSNVLNLDEEFELDWLPDQIDGFVYLPGTINLRPFKGIKPSTFMDDFNINVMGCVKILQKVLPRLQSADNPSVVMFS
;
A
#
# COMPACT_ATOMS: atom_id res chain seq x y z
N MET A 1 -19.15 -5.97 5.79
CA MET A 1 -18.22 -4.91 5.43
C MET A 1 -17.05 -5.50 4.64
N LYS A 2 -16.56 -4.76 3.68
CA LYS A 2 -15.40 -5.19 2.88
C LYS A 2 -14.10 -4.89 3.61
N ASN A 3 -13.09 -5.72 3.38
CA ASN A 3 -11.74 -5.52 3.91
C ASN A 3 -10.88 -4.88 2.82
N ILE A 4 -10.40 -3.68 3.08
CA ILE A 4 -9.62 -2.88 2.12
C ILE A 4 -8.22 -2.70 2.67
N LEU A 5 -7.22 -3.06 1.87
CA LEU A 5 -5.81 -2.88 2.19
C LEU A 5 -5.23 -1.74 1.38
N LEU A 6 -4.66 -0.76 2.08
CA LEU A 6 -3.96 0.38 1.48
C LEU A 6 -2.47 0.25 1.78
N ILE A 7 -1.64 0.34 0.76
CA ILE A 7 -0.18 0.37 0.92
C ILE A 7 0.28 1.82 0.71
N GLY A 8 0.87 2.40 1.76
CA GLY A 8 1.20 3.81 1.82
C GLY A 8 -0.01 4.67 2.16
N GLY A 9 0.14 5.75 2.87
CA GLY A 9 -1.02 6.59 3.15
C GLY A 9 -0.99 7.36 4.46
N SER A 10 0.18 7.61 5.00
CA SER A 10 0.30 8.51 6.15
C SER A 10 0.03 9.96 5.78
N THR A 11 0.07 10.30 4.49
CA THR A 11 -0.18 11.65 3.99
C THR A 11 -0.87 11.59 2.63
N GLY A 12 -1.40 12.74 2.17
CA GLY A 12 -1.93 12.88 0.83
C GLY A 12 -3.15 12.02 0.53
N ILE A 13 -3.17 11.46 -0.67
CA ILE A 13 -4.33 10.70 -1.19
C ILE A 13 -4.65 9.50 -0.30
N GLY A 14 -3.64 8.75 0.13
CA GLY A 14 -3.84 7.56 0.96
C GLY A 14 -4.46 7.88 2.31
N TYR A 15 -4.02 8.97 2.94
CA TYR A 15 -4.58 9.41 4.21
C TYR A 15 -6.07 9.79 4.06
N GLU A 16 -6.38 10.60 3.07
CA GLU A 16 -7.77 11.03 2.82
C GLU A 16 -8.66 9.84 2.41
N LEU A 17 -8.13 8.93 1.60
CA LEU A 17 -8.85 7.75 1.17
C LEU A 17 -9.18 6.83 2.35
N SER A 18 -8.23 6.61 3.26
CA SER A 18 -8.46 5.77 4.43
C SER A 18 -9.57 6.31 5.32
N LYS A 19 -9.61 7.62 5.50
CA LYS A 19 -10.64 8.29 6.29
C LYS A 19 -12.03 8.15 5.67
N LYS A 20 -12.11 8.18 4.35
CA LYS A 20 -13.39 8.01 3.65
C LYS A 20 -13.87 6.56 3.68
N LEU A 21 -12.96 5.61 3.52
CA LEU A 21 -13.32 4.20 3.43
C LEU A 21 -13.73 3.59 4.77
N VAL A 22 -13.17 4.09 5.87
CA VAL A 22 -13.37 3.48 7.20
C VAL A 22 -14.82 3.54 7.68
N ASP A 23 -15.61 4.47 7.17
CA ASP A 23 -17.01 4.61 7.57
C ASP A 23 -17.85 3.38 7.19
N ASN A 24 -17.53 2.73 6.08
CA ASN A 24 -18.30 1.60 5.54
C ASN A 24 -17.47 0.35 5.27
N ASN A 25 -16.19 0.35 5.63
CA ASN A 25 -15.29 -0.77 5.38
C ASN A 25 -14.33 -0.98 6.53
N ASN A 26 -13.78 -2.18 6.62
CA ASN A 26 -12.62 -2.44 7.46
C ASN A 26 -11.38 -2.01 6.69
N VAL A 27 -10.64 -1.05 7.22
CA VAL A 27 -9.46 -0.49 6.55
C VAL A 27 -8.19 -0.95 7.24
N PHE A 28 -7.28 -1.49 6.44
CA PHE A 28 -5.95 -1.92 6.87
C PHE A 28 -4.94 -1.11 6.06
N ILE A 29 -4.01 -0.46 6.72
CA ILE A 29 -3.07 0.43 6.05
C ILE A 29 -1.64 0.15 6.48
N SER A 30 -0.76 0.05 5.49
CA SER A 30 0.68 0.02 5.71
C SER A 30 1.22 1.44 5.57
N THR A 31 1.93 1.91 6.59
CA THR A 31 2.43 3.28 6.64
C THR A 31 3.70 3.36 7.49
N ARG A 32 4.52 4.38 7.26
CA ARG A 32 5.69 4.65 8.10
C ARG A 32 5.30 5.25 9.44
N ASN A 33 4.19 5.98 9.49
CA ASN A 33 3.73 6.67 10.69
C ASN A 33 2.36 6.13 11.09
N THR A 34 2.36 5.16 12.01
CA THR A 34 1.12 4.57 12.51
C THR A 34 0.45 5.43 13.58
N GLU A 35 1.16 6.35 14.20
CA GLU A 35 0.63 7.17 15.30
C GLU A 35 -0.53 8.05 14.87
N ILE A 36 -0.55 8.51 13.61
CA ILE A 36 -1.64 9.35 13.11
C ILE A 36 -2.99 8.63 13.07
N PHE A 37 -2.98 7.29 13.16
CA PHE A 37 -4.20 6.48 13.18
C PHE A 37 -4.60 6.04 14.59
N ASN A 38 -3.87 6.47 15.63
CA ASN A 38 -4.22 6.17 17.00
C ASN A 38 -5.61 6.75 17.32
N GLY A 39 -6.45 5.94 17.99
CA GLY A 39 -7.80 6.35 18.34
C GLY A 39 -8.81 6.27 17.19
N THR A 40 -8.39 5.80 16.02
CA THR A 40 -9.27 5.55 14.88
C THR A 40 -9.59 4.06 14.75
N GLU A 41 -10.57 3.73 13.92
CA GLU A 41 -10.91 2.33 13.60
C GLU A 41 -10.03 1.77 12.46
N ILE A 42 -9.06 2.54 11.98
CA ILE A 42 -8.15 2.12 10.93
C ILE A 42 -7.04 1.26 11.54
N ASN A 43 -6.86 0.06 11.00
CA ASN A 43 -5.80 -0.85 11.42
C ASN A 43 -4.51 -0.50 10.66
N SER A 44 -3.51 0.02 11.36
CA SER A 44 -2.27 0.43 10.73
C SER A 44 -1.10 -0.44 11.19
N ASN A 45 -0.16 -0.65 10.27
CA ASN A 45 1.06 -1.39 10.56
C ASN A 45 2.20 -0.85 9.69
N VAL A 46 3.42 -1.04 10.15
CA VAL A 46 4.62 -0.69 9.37
C VAL A 46 5.00 -1.89 8.50
N LEU A 47 5.25 -1.62 7.22
CA LEU A 47 5.70 -2.64 6.27
C LEU A 47 6.88 -2.07 5.49
N ASN A 48 8.03 -2.76 5.57
CA ASN A 48 9.19 -2.44 4.75
C ASN A 48 9.26 -3.40 3.58
N LEU A 49 8.95 -2.93 2.38
CA LEU A 49 8.92 -3.75 1.17
C LEU A 49 10.31 -4.12 0.65
N ASP A 50 11.38 -3.50 1.18
CA ASP A 50 12.76 -3.84 0.84
C ASP A 50 13.27 -5.06 1.61
N GLU A 51 12.55 -5.47 2.65
CA GLU A 51 12.89 -6.61 3.49
C GLU A 51 11.82 -7.68 3.40
N GLU A 52 12.04 -8.82 4.02
CA GLU A 52 10.98 -9.80 4.20
C GLU A 52 9.94 -9.26 5.18
N PHE A 53 8.67 -9.50 4.90
CA PHE A 53 7.58 -9.00 5.71
C PHE A 53 6.49 -10.06 5.89
N GLU A 54 5.79 -9.97 7.02
CA GLU A 54 4.69 -10.85 7.37
C GLU A 54 3.35 -10.11 7.27
N LEU A 55 2.30 -10.84 6.94
CA LEU A 55 0.96 -10.31 6.76
C LEU A 55 -0.03 -10.86 7.79
N ASP A 56 0.45 -11.31 8.94
CA ASP A 56 -0.37 -11.91 9.99
C ASP A 56 -1.40 -10.95 10.58
N TRP A 57 -1.17 -9.65 10.42
CA TRP A 57 -2.08 -8.61 10.88
C TRP A 57 -3.26 -8.38 9.92
N LEU A 58 -3.30 -9.05 8.79
CA LEU A 58 -4.35 -8.92 7.80
C LEU A 58 -5.36 -10.06 7.93
N PRO A 59 -6.64 -9.81 7.57
CA PRO A 59 -7.63 -10.88 7.50
C PRO A 59 -7.35 -11.84 6.33
N ASP A 60 -7.95 -13.02 6.39
CA ASP A 60 -7.77 -14.05 5.36
C ASP A 60 -8.39 -13.64 4.01
N GLN A 61 -9.39 -12.77 4.04
CA GLN A 61 -10.04 -12.26 2.84
C GLN A 61 -9.80 -10.76 2.71
N ILE A 62 -9.32 -10.33 1.55
CA ILE A 62 -9.14 -8.93 1.17
C ILE A 62 -10.01 -8.67 -0.05
N ASP A 63 -10.90 -7.69 0.04
CA ASP A 63 -11.82 -7.33 -1.04
C ASP A 63 -11.26 -6.22 -1.94
N GLY A 64 -10.39 -5.38 -1.41
CA GLY A 64 -9.77 -4.28 -2.16
C GLY A 64 -8.32 -4.09 -1.77
N PHE A 65 -7.50 -3.81 -2.76
CA PHE A 65 -6.07 -3.53 -2.61
C PHE A 65 -5.73 -2.27 -3.36
N VAL A 66 -5.09 -1.32 -2.68
CA VAL A 66 -4.68 -0.04 -3.27
C VAL A 66 -3.18 0.16 -3.01
N TYR A 67 -2.42 0.31 -4.07
CA TYR A 67 -0.99 0.58 -4.00
C TYR A 67 -0.74 2.06 -4.30
N LEU A 68 -0.25 2.78 -3.31
CA LEU A 68 -0.08 4.24 -3.35
C LEU A 68 1.37 4.71 -3.41
N PRO A 69 2.39 3.92 -2.95
CA PRO A 69 3.76 4.42 -2.95
C PRO A 69 4.23 4.78 -4.36
N GLY A 70 4.99 5.86 -4.44
CA GLY A 70 5.61 6.28 -5.68
C GLY A 70 6.62 7.38 -5.42
N THR A 71 7.68 7.39 -6.21
CA THR A 71 8.67 8.44 -6.21
C THR A 71 8.93 8.87 -7.64
N ILE A 72 9.33 10.13 -7.79
CA ILE A 72 9.78 10.66 -9.07
C ILE A 72 10.96 11.59 -8.83
N ASN A 73 12.03 11.40 -9.61
CA ASN A 73 13.21 12.24 -9.54
C ASN A 73 13.25 13.14 -10.78
N LEU A 74 12.76 14.36 -10.62
CA LEU A 74 12.68 15.35 -11.70
C LEU A 74 14.03 16.04 -11.86
N ARG A 75 14.90 15.49 -12.74
CA ARG A 75 16.21 16.03 -13.08
C ARG A 75 16.46 15.82 -14.57
N PRO A 76 17.36 16.64 -15.18
CA PRO A 76 17.79 16.37 -16.54
C PRO A 76 18.35 14.95 -16.68
N PHE A 77 17.95 14.26 -17.73
CA PHE A 77 18.33 12.86 -17.96
C PHE A 77 19.83 12.59 -17.79
N LYS A 78 20.66 13.46 -18.32
CA LYS A 78 22.12 13.30 -18.23
C LYS A 78 22.67 13.41 -16.80
N GLY A 79 21.90 13.99 -15.89
CA GLY A 79 22.30 14.18 -14.49
C GLY A 79 21.76 13.11 -13.53
N ILE A 80 20.97 12.16 -14.03
CA ILE A 80 20.39 11.11 -13.19
C ILE A 80 21.27 9.87 -13.24
N LYS A 81 21.67 9.39 -12.07
CA LYS A 81 22.44 8.14 -11.97
C LYS A 81 21.55 6.95 -12.26
N PRO A 82 22.08 5.88 -12.91
CA PRO A 82 21.31 4.65 -13.10
C PRO A 82 20.70 4.08 -11.82
N SER A 83 21.40 4.18 -10.67
CA SER A 83 20.89 3.73 -9.39
C SER A 83 19.59 4.45 -8.98
N THR A 84 19.44 5.73 -9.35
CA THR A 84 18.22 6.49 -9.06
C THR A 84 17.03 5.95 -9.85
N PHE A 85 17.25 5.56 -11.12
CA PHE A 85 16.20 4.90 -11.89
C PHE A 85 15.78 3.57 -11.28
N MET A 86 16.75 2.79 -10.78
CA MET A 86 16.46 1.53 -10.13
C MET A 86 15.70 1.72 -8.80
N ASP A 87 16.03 2.76 -8.05
CA ASP A 87 15.30 3.08 -6.82
C ASP A 87 13.83 3.42 -7.11
N ASP A 88 13.58 4.23 -8.13
CA ASP A 88 12.23 4.56 -8.55
C ASP A 88 11.47 3.32 -9.04
N PHE A 89 12.13 2.47 -9.82
CA PHE A 89 11.55 1.22 -10.29
C PHE A 89 11.19 0.29 -9.12
N ASN A 90 12.07 0.16 -8.14
CA ASN A 90 11.83 -0.68 -6.98
C ASN A 90 10.62 -0.19 -6.17
N ILE A 91 10.48 1.11 -5.97
CA ILE A 91 9.35 1.67 -5.23
C ILE A 91 8.07 1.62 -6.06
N ASN A 92 8.12 2.08 -7.32
CA ASN A 92 6.92 2.24 -8.14
C ASN A 92 6.40 0.93 -8.71
N VAL A 93 7.26 -0.06 -8.92
CA VAL A 93 6.91 -1.31 -9.59
C VAL A 93 7.17 -2.54 -8.71
N MET A 94 8.42 -2.78 -8.32
CA MET A 94 8.78 -4.01 -7.62
C MET A 94 8.15 -4.12 -6.23
N GLY A 95 7.99 -3.01 -5.53
CA GLY A 95 7.28 -3.00 -4.25
C GLY A 95 5.84 -3.48 -4.40
N CYS A 96 5.17 -3.02 -5.44
CA CYS A 96 3.81 -3.47 -5.75
C CYS A 96 3.78 -4.96 -6.09
N VAL A 97 4.71 -5.44 -6.91
CA VAL A 97 4.79 -6.86 -7.27
C VAL A 97 4.96 -7.73 -6.02
N LYS A 98 5.89 -7.37 -5.14
CA LYS A 98 6.18 -8.13 -3.93
C LYS A 98 4.97 -8.27 -3.02
N ILE A 99 4.30 -7.14 -2.73
CA ILE A 99 3.16 -7.16 -1.82
C ILE A 99 1.95 -7.83 -2.47
N LEU A 100 1.70 -7.58 -3.74
CA LEU A 100 0.56 -8.16 -4.44
C LEU A 100 0.68 -9.68 -4.54
N GLN A 101 1.88 -10.21 -4.80
CA GLN A 101 2.10 -11.66 -4.81
C GLN A 101 1.71 -12.31 -3.47
N LYS A 102 2.04 -11.67 -2.36
CA LYS A 102 1.71 -12.21 -1.02
C LYS A 102 0.23 -12.02 -0.66
N VAL A 103 -0.39 -10.96 -1.13
CA VAL A 103 -1.80 -10.67 -0.84
C VAL A 103 -2.74 -11.44 -1.77
N LEU A 104 -2.28 -11.88 -2.93
CA LEU A 104 -3.10 -12.46 -3.97
C LEU A 104 -4.04 -13.59 -3.49
N PRO A 105 -3.59 -14.57 -2.67
CA PRO A 105 -4.52 -15.59 -2.18
C PRO A 105 -5.69 -15.02 -1.39
N ARG A 106 -5.46 -13.95 -0.63
CA ARG A 106 -6.52 -13.27 0.14
C ARG A 106 -7.51 -12.55 -0.77
N LEU A 107 -7.03 -11.98 -1.88
CA LEU A 107 -7.88 -11.36 -2.90
C LEU A 107 -8.70 -12.42 -3.64
N GLN A 108 -8.10 -13.55 -3.97
CA GLN A 108 -8.78 -14.63 -4.66
C GLN A 108 -9.88 -15.26 -3.83
N SER A 109 -9.83 -15.14 -2.51
CA SER A 109 -10.88 -15.65 -1.62
C SER A 109 -12.12 -14.75 -1.59
N ALA A 110 -12.04 -13.53 -2.10
CA ALA A 110 -13.16 -12.60 -2.15
C ALA A 110 -14.01 -12.82 -3.41
N ASP A 111 -15.30 -12.49 -3.31
CA ASP A 111 -16.22 -12.68 -4.45
C ASP A 111 -15.94 -11.70 -5.60
N ASN A 112 -15.67 -10.43 -5.25
CA ASN A 112 -15.43 -9.37 -6.23
C ASN A 112 -14.21 -8.53 -5.81
N PRO A 113 -13.00 -9.09 -5.89
CA PRO A 113 -11.82 -8.34 -5.49
C PRO A 113 -11.49 -7.22 -6.48
N SER A 114 -10.94 -6.14 -5.95
CA SER A 114 -10.50 -4.99 -6.76
C SER A 114 -9.06 -4.65 -6.43
N VAL A 115 -8.30 -4.27 -7.46
CA VAL A 115 -6.91 -3.84 -7.34
C VAL A 115 -6.78 -2.47 -8.02
N VAL A 116 -6.24 -1.50 -7.29
CA VAL A 116 -5.98 -0.16 -7.81
C VAL A 116 -4.52 0.18 -7.58
N MET A 117 -3.85 0.63 -8.61
CA MET A 117 -2.46 1.08 -8.55
C MET A 117 -2.39 2.53 -8.99
N PHE A 118 -1.85 3.37 -8.13
CA PHE A 118 -1.59 4.77 -8.48
C PHE A 118 -0.25 4.88 -9.18
N SER A 119 -0.24 5.62 -10.27
CA SER A 119 0.99 5.87 -11.05
C SER A 119 1.25 7.37 -11.21
#